data_a9112528ffa06a6810045a178abe134b
#
_entry.id   a9112528ffa06a6810045a178abe134b
#
_cell.length_a   1.000
_cell.length_b   1.000
_cell.length_c   1.000
_cell.angle_alpha   90.00
_cell.angle_beta   90.00
_cell.angle_gamma   90.00
#
_symmetry.space_group_name_H-M   'P 1'
#
loop_
_entity.id
_entity.type
_entity.pdbx_description
1 polymer ?
#
loop_
_entity_poly.entity_id
_entity_poly.type
_entity_poly.pdbx_seq_one_letter_code
_entity_poly.pdbx_strand_id
1 'polypeptide(L)'
;MSDRSHRGTIFVEDAQLLAQQAFPGRQFVIRLRAPKCAAAATPGSFAHLTCDPLLPMRRPLSILRVDATAGWIEILYKIVGPGLEALSKQPLGATL
;
A
#
# COMPACT_ATOMS: atom_id res chain seq x y z
N MET A 1 -5.49 3.73 -27.45
CA MET A 1 -5.36 3.32 -26.66
C MET A 1 -4.78 3.69 -26.00
N SER A 2 -4.84 4.19 -25.67
CA SER A 2 -4.33 4.39 -25.02
C SER A 2 -4.18 4.35 -23.92
N ASP A 3 -4.58 4.95 -23.45
CA ASP A 3 -4.41 4.80 -22.21
C ASP A 3 -4.37 3.48 -21.80
N ARG A 4 -4.49 2.62 -22.61
CA ARG A 4 -4.32 1.40 -22.35
C ARG A 4 -3.03 1.07 -21.81
N SER A 5 -2.00 1.77 -22.09
CA SER A 5 -0.71 1.57 -21.51
C SER A 5 -0.78 1.71 -20.02
N HIS A 6 -1.64 2.59 -19.52
CA HIS A 6 -1.79 2.70 -18.13
C HIS A 6 -2.34 1.49 -17.53
N ARG A 7 -3.31 0.90 -18.15
CA ARG A 7 -3.90 -0.30 -17.65
C ARG A 7 -2.93 -1.43 -17.71
N GLY A 8 -2.03 -1.39 -18.66
CA GLY A 8 -0.99 -2.39 -18.78
C GLY A 8 0.09 -2.27 -17.73
N THR A 9 0.03 -1.26 -16.88
CA THR A 9 1.04 -1.06 -15.85
C THR A 9 0.56 -1.43 -14.46
N ILE A 10 -0.42 -2.32 -14.36
CA ILE A 10 -0.80 -2.87 -13.07
C ILE A 10 0.23 -3.92 -12.68
N PHE A 11 0.83 -3.73 -11.51
CA PHE A 11 1.84 -4.65 -11.01
C PHE A 11 1.29 -5.42 -9.83
N VAL A 12 1.63 -6.70 -9.77
CA VAL A 12 1.39 -7.53 -8.60
C VAL A 12 2.75 -7.88 -8.04
N GLU A 13 3.05 -7.43 -6.84
CA GLU A 13 4.32 -7.73 -6.20
C GLU A 13 4.12 -7.89 -4.70
N ASP A 14 5.01 -8.65 -4.09
CA ASP A 14 5.02 -8.78 -2.64
C ASP A 14 5.65 -7.52 -2.06
N ALA A 15 4.90 -6.81 -1.24
CA ALA A 15 5.39 -5.61 -0.59
C ALA A 15 5.81 -5.94 0.83
N GLN A 16 6.88 -5.33 1.28
CA GLN A 16 7.38 -5.55 2.63
C GLN A 16 7.06 -4.35 3.50
N LEU A 17 6.51 -4.61 4.67
CA LEU A 17 6.17 -3.55 5.61
C LEU A 17 7.44 -2.99 6.24
N LEU A 18 7.77 -1.75 5.93
CA LEU A 18 8.98 -1.09 6.43
C LEU A 18 8.73 -0.28 7.69
N ALA A 19 7.59 0.39 7.77
CA ALA A 19 7.26 1.25 8.90
C ALA A 19 5.76 1.47 8.97
N GLN A 20 5.26 1.70 10.16
CA GLN A 20 3.86 2.04 10.35
C GLN A 20 3.74 2.96 11.55
N GLN A 21 3.05 4.09 11.37
CA GLN A 21 2.91 5.09 12.40
C GLN A 21 1.43 5.40 12.62
N ALA A 22 1.02 5.38 13.88
CA ALA A 22 -0.35 5.69 14.28
C ALA A 22 -0.52 7.18 14.52
N PHE A 23 -1.69 7.69 14.16
CA PHE A 23 -2.08 9.07 14.41
C PHE A 23 -3.46 9.09 15.07
N PRO A 24 -3.86 10.21 15.69
CA PRO A 24 -5.18 10.32 16.30
C PRO A 24 -6.29 10.02 15.30
N GLY A 25 -7.42 9.50 15.80
CA GLY A 25 -8.56 9.20 14.93
C GLY A 25 -8.46 7.86 14.22
N ARG A 26 -7.65 6.94 14.74
CA ARG A 26 -7.46 5.61 14.16
C ARG A 26 -6.90 5.70 12.74
N GLN A 27 -6.02 6.67 12.51
CA GLN A 27 -5.34 6.83 11.24
C GLN A 27 -3.92 6.31 11.33
N PHE A 28 -3.42 5.80 10.22
CA PHE A 28 -2.07 5.24 10.14
C PHE A 28 -1.40 5.67 8.84
N VAL A 29 -0.09 5.86 8.89
CA VAL A 29 0.74 5.94 7.70
C VAL A 29 1.60 4.70 7.66
N ILE A 30 1.51 3.94 6.57
CA ILE A 30 2.27 2.72 6.38
C ILE A 30 3.26 2.94 5.23
N ARG A 31 4.50 2.49 5.44
CA ARG A 31 5.52 2.54 4.39
C ARG A 31 5.80 1.12 3.94
N LEU A 32 5.74 0.90 2.63
CA LEU A 32 5.91 -0.42 2.04
C LEU A 32 7.06 -0.39 1.03
N ARG A 33 7.94 -1.39 1.10
CA ARG A 33 8.92 -1.59 0.06
C ARG A 33 8.23 -2.28 -1.09
N ALA A 34 8.08 -1.58 -2.19
CA ALA A 34 7.39 -2.07 -3.38
C ALA A 34 7.99 -1.39 -4.60
N PRO A 35 9.20 -1.80 -5.03
CA PRO A 35 9.95 -1.06 -6.06
C PRO A 35 9.23 -0.95 -7.40
N LYS A 36 8.48 -1.96 -7.79
CA LYS A 36 7.75 -1.88 -9.06
C LYS A 36 6.61 -0.86 -8.97
N CYS A 37 5.87 -0.90 -7.88
CA CYS A 37 4.81 0.08 -7.65
C CYS A 37 5.39 1.48 -7.52
N ALA A 38 6.50 1.62 -6.78
CA ALA A 38 7.12 2.92 -6.57
C ALA A 38 7.60 3.54 -7.88
N ALA A 39 8.08 2.73 -8.81
CA ALA A 39 8.56 3.22 -10.09
C ALA A 39 7.42 3.73 -10.99
N ALA A 40 6.22 3.19 -10.83
CA ALA A 40 5.10 3.50 -11.72
C ALA A 40 4.05 4.41 -11.08
N ALA A 41 3.98 4.46 -9.75
CA ALA A 41 2.92 5.16 -9.05
C ALA A 41 3.21 6.65 -8.93
N THR A 42 2.13 7.42 -8.74
CA THR A 42 2.22 8.83 -8.40
C THR A 42 1.36 9.08 -7.17
N PRO A 43 1.65 10.12 -6.37
CA PRO A 43 0.77 10.48 -5.26
C PRO A 43 -0.66 10.68 -5.76
N GLY A 44 -1.62 10.16 -5.02
CA GLY A 44 -3.03 10.23 -5.41
C GLY A 44 -3.53 9.02 -6.18
N SER A 45 -2.64 8.20 -6.74
CA SER A 45 -3.07 6.94 -7.35
C SER A 45 -3.39 5.92 -6.24
N PHE A 46 -4.00 4.79 -6.65
CA PHE A 46 -4.44 3.77 -5.70
C PHE A 46 -3.56 2.53 -5.76
N ALA A 47 -3.32 1.93 -4.62
CA ALA A 47 -2.76 0.60 -4.53
C ALA A 47 -3.82 -0.33 -3.93
N HIS A 48 -3.90 -1.55 -4.45
CA HIS A 48 -4.79 -2.57 -3.89
C HIS A 48 -3.95 -3.47 -3.00
N LEU A 49 -4.16 -3.37 -1.70
CA LEU A 49 -3.30 -4.00 -0.71
C LEU A 49 -3.99 -5.17 -0.02
N THR A 50 -3.28 -6.28 0.08
CA THR A 50 -3.70 -7.39 0.93
C THR A 50 -3.38 -7.01 2.36
N CYS A 51 -4.41 -6.88 3.19
CA CYS A 51 -4.25 -6.38 4.55
C CYS A 51 -3.75 -7.45 5.51
N ASP A 52 -4.01 -8.70 5.19
CA ASP A 52 -3.61 -9.85 6.01
C ASP A 52 -3.51 -11.05 5.09
N PRO A 53 -2.42 -11.85 5.16
CA PRO A 53 -2.32 -13.04 4.32
C PRO A 53 -3.47 -14.03 4.50
N LEU A 54 -4.14 -14.00 5.63
CA LEU A 54 -5.27 -14.89 5.90
C LEU A 54 -6.60 -14.33 5.40
N LEU A 55 -6.63 -13.08 4.95
CA LEU A 55 -7.81 -12.45 4.40
C LEU A 55 -7.57 -12.16 2.93
N PRO A 56 -8.17 -12.90 2.01
CA PRO A 56 -7.83 -12.79 0.59
C PRO A 56 -8.29 -11.49 -0.09
N MET A 57 -9.12 -10.71 0.56
CA MET A 57 -9.63 -9.48 -0.03
C MET A 57 -8.58 -8.39 -0.01
N ARG A 58 -8.48 -7.64 -1.10
CA ARG A 58 -7.61 -6.48 -1.19
C ARG A 58 -8.43 -5.21 -0.99
N ARG A 59 -7.77 -4.20 -0.42
CA ARG A 59 -8.42 -2.90 -0.20
C ARG A 59 -7.74 -1.85 -1.06
N PRO A 60 -8.50 -1.02 -1.78
CA PRO A 60 -7.92 0.08 -2.54
C PRO A 60 -7.59 1.22 -1.57
N LEU A 61 -6.32 1.62 -1.55
CA LEU A 61 -5.85 2.67 -0.65
C LEU A 61 -5.08 3.71 -1.46
N SER A 62 -5.28 4.98 -1.14
CA SER A 62 -4.62 6.07 -1.83
C SER A 62 -3.17 6.16 -1.43
N ILE A 63 -2.30 6.31 -2.42
CA ILE A 63 -0.87 6.48 -2.18
C ILE A 63 -0.62 7.93 -1.79
N LEU A 64 0.01 8.12 -0.62
CA LEU A 64 0.33 9.43 -0.09
C LEU A 64 1.63 9.97 -0.65
N ARG A 65 2.67 9.16 -0.65
CA ARG A 65 3.99 9.53 -1.13
C ARG A 65 4.67 8.34 -1.80
N VAL A 66 5.59 8.66 -2.69
CA VAL A 66 6.35 7.67 -3.45
C VAL A 66 7.81 8.09 -3.47
N ASP A 67 8.71 7.13 -3.29
CA ASP A 67 10.12 7.35 -3.55
C ASP A 67 10.59 6.25 -4.50
N ALA A 68 10.63 6.57 -5.77
CA ALA A 68 10.98 5.60 -6.80
C ALA A 68 12.44 5.17 -6.68
N THR A 69 13.32 6.06 -6.22
CA THR A 69 14.73 5.74 -6.06
C THR A 69 14.95 4.76 -4.92
N ALA A 70 14.31 4.99 -3.79
CA ALA A 70 14.42 4.11 -2.64
C ALA A 70 13.52 2.87 -2.76
N GLY A 71 12.52 2.92 -3.65
CA GLY A 71 11.66 1.78 -3.91
C GLY A 71 10.56 1.58 -2.90
N TRP A 72 10.03 2.67 -2.30
CA TRP A 72 8.93 2.53 -1.36
C TRP A 72 7.77 3.46 -1.70
N ILE A 73 6.61 3.09 -1.17
CA ILE A 73 5.41 3.92 -1.20
C ILE A 73 4.90 4.11 0.21
N GLU A 74 4.21 5.22 0.46
CA GLU A 74 3.52 5.46 1.72
C GLU A 74 2.05 5.64 1.48
N ILE A 75 1.25 5.06 2.37
CA ILE A 75 -0.19 5.10 2.29
C ILE A 75 -0.73 5.60 3.62
N LEU A 76 -1.64 6.59 3.56
CA LEU A 76 -2.39 7.02 4.72
C LEU A 76 -3.74 6.31 4.69
N TYR A 77 -4.11 5.65 5.76
CA TYR A 77 -5.41 5.01 5.84
C TYR A 77 -6.03 5.20 7.22
N LYS A 78 -7.35 5.13 7.25
CA LYS A 78 -8.11 5.15 8.49
C LYS A 78 -8.75 3.78 8.67
N ILE A 79 -8.72 3.26 9.89
CA ILE A 79 -9.29 1.94 10.14
C ILE A 79 -10.82 2.01 9.99
N VAL A 80 -11.32 1.27 9.00
CA VAL A 80 -12.74 1.04 8.79
C VAL A 80 -12.89 -0.44 8.44
N GLY A 81 -13.43 -1.20 9.37
CA GLY A 81 -13.65 -2.63 9.16
C GLY A 81 -12.45 -3.50 9.50
N PRO A 82 -12.64 -4.82 9.48
CA PRO A 82 -11.64 -5.77 9.98
C PRO A 82 -10.39 -5.88 9.13
N GLY A 83 -10.48 -5.65 7.81
CA GLY A 83 -9.30 -5.74 6.95
C GLY A 83 -8.25 -4.70 7.32
N LEU A 84 -8.65 -3.44 7.46
CA LEU A 84 -7.72 -2.38 7.80
C LEU A 84 -7.26 -2.48 9.25
N GLU A 85 -8.10 -3.01 10.13
CA GLU A 85 -7.67 -3.27 11.49
C GLU A 85 -6.58 -4.34 11.51
N ALA A 86 -6.71 -5.39 10.73
CA ALA A 86 -5.67 -6.41 10.61
C ALA A 86 -4.38 -5.83 10.07
N LEU A 87 -4.48 -4.93 9.07
CA LEU A 87 -3.31 -4.27 8.52
C LEU A 87 -2.54 -3.49 9.60
N SER A 88 -3.27 -2.81 10.49
CA SER A 88 -2.64 -2.01 11.53
C SER A 88 -1.85 -2.85 12.54
N LYS A 89 -2.10 -4.15 12.58
CA LYS A 89 -1.45 -5.06 13.51
C LYS A 89 -0.35 -5.90 12.87
N GLN A 90 -0.08 -5.71 11.58
CA GLN A 90 0.97 -6.47 10.92
C GLN A 90 2.34 -6.07 11.44
N PRO A 91 3.25 -7.03 11.66
CA PRO A 91 4.58 -6.71 12.14
C PRO A 91 5.45 -6.13 11.03
N LEU A 92 6.45 -5.36 11.42
CA LEU A 92 7.44 -4.87 10.47
C LEU A 92 8.12 -6.07 9.81
N GLY A 93 8.36 -5.95 8.52
CA GLY A 93 8.92 -7.03 7.72
C GLY A 93 7.89 -7.97 7.13
N ALA A 94 6.61 -7.82 7.49
CA ALA A 94 5.57 -8.66 6.92
C ALA A 94 5.47 -8.44 5.41
N THR A 95 5.13 -9.51 4.69
CA THR A 95 4.90 -9.46 3.25
C THR A 95 3.41 -9.33 2.98
N LEU A 96 3.03 -8.36 2.19
CA LEU A 96 1.62 -8.06 1.93
C LEU A 96 1.31 -8.03 0.44
#